data_b3a15a0f398b72c18966e5592337cdc7
#
_entry.id   b3a15a0f398b72c18966e5592337cdc7
#
_cell.length_a   1.000
_cell.length_b   1.000
_cell.length_c   1.000
_cell.angle_alpha   90.00
_cell.angle_beta   90.00
_cell.angle_gamma   90.00
#
_symmetry.space_group_name_H-M   'P 1'
#
loop_
_entity.id
_entity.type
_entity.pdbx_description
1 polymer ?
#
loop_
_entity_poly.entity_id
_entity_poly.type
_entity_poly.pdbx_seq_one_letter_code
_entity_poly.pdbx_strand_id
1 'polypeptide(L)'
;IRRRLFKLDAQGMMQGGEVRDQGSEIRDQVFVEGEQSPVSGLQSPVSGLQSPVSVLVIGLDGATWDLLNPMIAAGWLPNLARLVAEGTSAPLRSTLPPLTAPAWSSFMTGLNPGRHGVFAFQRALNRDLERTFVNATAIQAPLLWERLSGHGLRVGVLNVPLTYPVRPVNGWLVSGMMTPSEESDFTYPPELAPLLRARHYVIDLRVLKQERDYRAPEQRLALVNDLRRTLEDRQAALEEVLLPQGGDFIMVVYETPDRLQHWTWRYLDDLLSLSGPQPFERTPIHDAVEEAYRAVDAALGRTLARAAGPETRVFMLSDHGFGSRHTRVHVDQWLANQGWLTYASGKADVRKQLKQYMGWIKRFLPRGLLLRGRRAFAVNRIIDWAHTRAYSGVASEYAIYINRRDREPYGIVADADVAALRREIKARLLELVDPRQGQRVVRAVYDREEFYQGPFTDQAPDIVYELAPGYEPTSEVSPGRLFTDVTAEGEGMHQPDGIFLAWGPDIAAQRLGPELGLADLTPTILYSLGLPVPQGLDGRVVREIFTAAYQAEHPINLGAETETAIEPRQQVYSTDDEALIAEKLKSLGYLD
;
A
#
# COMPACT_ATOMS: atom_id res chain seq x y z
N ILE A 1 0.60 25.34 32.13
CA ILE A 1 1.75 26.27 32.00
C ILE A 1 1.23 27.53 31.32
N ARG A 2 1.16 28.63 32.08
CA ARG A 2 0.62 29.92 31.62
C ARG A 2 1.64 30.59 30.67
N ARG A 3 1.22 30.96 29.47
CA ARG A 3 1.97 31.87 28.59
C ARG A 3 1.75 33.31 29.06
N ARG A 4 2.83 34.03 29.36
CA ARG A 4 2.82 35.50 29.56
C ARG A 4 3.02 36.16 28.20
N LEU A 5 2.13 37.08 27.85
CA LEU A 5 2.30 38.00 26.73
C LEU A 5 2.96 39.29 27.27
N PHE A 6 4.07 39.67 26.67
CA PHE A 6 4.75 40.95 26.92
C PHE A 6 4.48 41.89 25.73
N LYS A 7 4.10 43.12 26.04
CA LYS A 7 4.13 44.24 25.09
C LYS A 7 5.29 45.16 25.45
N LEU A 8 6.08 45.56 24.46
CA LEU A 8 7.14 46.57 24.60
C LEU A 8 6.57 47.92 24.17
N ASP A 9 6.93 49.00 24.90
CA ASP A 9 6.67 50.38 24.53
C ASP A 9 7.80 50.95 23.62
N ALA A 10 7.60 52.13 23.12
CA ALA A 10 8.51 52.80 22.18
C ALA A 10 9.89 53.17 22.76
N GLN A 11 10.18 52.84 24.02
CA GLN A 11 11.46 53.13 24.69
C GLN A 11 12.11 51.94 25.38
N GLY A 12 11.58 50.70 25.23
CA GLY A 12 12.27 49.47 25.61
C GLY A 12 12.29 49.10 27.11
N MET A 13 11.37 49.63 27.92
CA MET A 13 11.29 49.27 29.34
C MET A 13 10.05 48.46 29.68
N MET A 14 10.20 47.50 30.63
CA MET A 14 9.12 46.61 31.08
C MET A 14 8.34 47.22 32.24
N GLN A 15 7.01 47.28 32.11
CA GLN A 15 6.13 47.49 33.27
C GLN A 15 5.12 46.36 33.38
N GLY A 16 4.99 45.79 34.57
CA GLY A 16 4.01 44.77 34.92
C GLY A 16 2.81 45.37 35.63
N GLY A 17 1.61 45.05 35.18
CA GLY A 17 0.36 45.42 35.84
C GLY A 17 -0.55 44.21 36.05
N GLU A 18 -0.94 43.96 37.30
CA GLU A 18 -2.02 43.03 37.67
C GLU A 18 -3.38 43.65 37.40
N VAL A 19 -4.29 42.93 36.79
CA VAL A 19 -5.72 43.32 36.68
C VAL A 19 -6.53 42.34 37.51
N ARG A 20 -7.23 42.90 38.50
CA ARG A 20 -8.22 42.23 39.37
C ARG A 20 -9.54 42.00 38.62
N ASP A 21 -10.12 40.90 38.98
CA ASP A 21 -11.45 40.41 38.65
C ASP A 21 -12.55 41.32 39.28
N GLN A 22 -13.55 41.71 38.49
CA GLN A 22 -14.85 42.16 39.01
C GLN A 22 -15.95 41.66 38.08
N GLY A 23 -16.83 40.82 38.63
CA GLY A 23 -18.07 40.40 38.02
C GLY A 23 -19.19 41.43 38.11
N SER A 24 -20.15 41.32 37.25
CA SER A 24 -21.60 41.48 37.55
C SER A 24 -22.47 41.29 36.31
N GLU A 25 -23.42 40.46 36.46
CA GLU A 25 -24.81 40.39 35.94
C GLU A 25 -25.26 41.49 34.97
N ILE A 26 -25.98 41.10 33.94
CA ILE A 26 -27.32 41.65 33.59
C ILE A 26 -28.06 40.70 32.63
N ARG A 27 -29.36 40.64 32.88
CA ARG A 27 -30.44 39.80 32.34
C ARG A 27 -30.95 40.22 30.96
N ASP A 28 -31.57 39.22 30.33
CA ASP A 28 -32.88 39.18 29.66
C ASP A 28 -33.09 39.79 28.29
N GLN A 29 -33.58 38.87 27.44
CA GLN A 29 -34.64 38.98 26.41
C GLN A 29 -34.26 39.64 25.06
N VAL A 30 -34.40 38.82 24.01
CA VAL A 30 -35.51 38.90 23.00
C VAL A 30 -35.49 37.66 22.10
N PHE A 31 -36.67 37.01 22.01
CA PHE A 31 -37.00 35.98 21.00
C PHE A 31 -37.19 36.62 19.62
N VAL A 32 -36.60 35.99 18.59
CA VAL A 32 -37.14 36.07 17.25
C VAL A 32 -37.12 34.65 16.66
N GLU A 33 -38.30 34.14 16.35
CA GLU A 33 -38.52 32.93 15.57
C GLU A 33 -37.98 33.09 14.15
N GLY A 34 -37.25 32.11 13.65
CA GLY A 34 -36.81 32.01 12.25
C GLY A 34 -36.46 30.56 11.92
N GLU A 35 -37.34 29.93 11.24
CA GLU A 35 -37.34 28.68 10.43
C GLU A 35 -36.20 27.68 10.63
N GLN A 36 -36.58 26.54 11.17
CA GLN A 36 -35.78 25.32 11.24
C GLN A 36 -35.74 24.63 9.89
N SER A 37 -34.53 24.49 9.33
CA SER A 37 -34.21 23.41 8.40
C SER A 37 -33.60 22.24 9.18
N PRO A 38 -34.01 20.99 8.95
CA PRO A 38 -33.55 19.88 9.76
C PRO A 38 -32.15 19.42 9.31
N VAL A 39 -31.13 19.75 10.06
CA VAL A 39 -29.85 19.02 10.02
C VAL A 39 -30.03 17.79 10.90
N SER A 40 -30.51 16.72 10.30
CA SER A 40 -30.57 15.41 10.95
C SER A 40 -29.28 14.65 10.67
N GLY A 41 -28.54 14.26 11.72
CA GLY A 41 -27.67 13.15 11.56
C GLY A 41 -26.43 12.95 12.40
N LEU A 42 -26.22 13.66 13.48
CA LEU A 42 -25.25 13.22 14.50
C LEU A 42 -26.02 12.73 15.72
N GLN A 43 -26.20 11.43 15.79
CA GLN A 43 -26.71 10.82 17.03
C GLN A 43 -25.61 10.88 18.08
N SER A 44 -25.92 11.46 19.24
CA SER A 44 -25.13 11.32 20.46
C SER A 44 -24.94 9.85 20.78
N PRO A 45 -23.82 9.44 21.42
CA PRO A 45 -23.56 8.04 21.72
C PRO A 45 -24.64 7.51 22.68
N VAL A 46 -25.67 6.91 22.10
CA VAL A 46 -26.66 6.13 22.83
C VAL A 46 -26.04 4.77 23.07
N SER A 47 -25.92 4.39 24.33
CA SER A 47 -25.68 3.02 24.77
C SER A 47 -26.82 2.12 24.28
N GLY A 48 -26.67 1.56 23.08
CA GLY A 48 -27.61 0.65 22.46
C GLY A 48 -26.81 -0.27 21.53
N LEU A 49 -26.95 -1.56 21.75
CA LEU A 49 -26.42 -2.65 20.92
C LEU A 49 -26.65 -2.32 19.44
N GLN A 50 -25.58 -1.88 18.76
CA GLN A 50 -25.56 -1.87 17.31
C GLN A 50 -25.60 -3.33 16.84
N SER A 51 -26.27 -3.61 15.73
CA SER A 51 -26.27 -4.94 15.11
C SER A 51 -24.82 -5.41 14.95
N PRO A 52 -24.51 -6.68 15.30
CA PRO A 52 -23.14 -7.18 15.15
C PRO A 52 -22.70 -7.08 13.69
N VAL A 53 -21.41 -6.80 13.47
CA VAL A 53 -20.79 -6.79 12.14
C VAL A 53 -20.96 -8.17 11.50
N SER A 54 -21.52 -8.24 10.31
CA SER A 54 -21.69 -9.52 9.60
C SER A 54 -20.39 -10.04 9.03
N VAL A 55 -19.58 -9.15 8.44
CA VAL A 55 -18.25 -9.47 7.90
C VAL A 55 -17.22 -8.44 8.35
N LEU A 56 -16.13 -8.92 8.96
CA LEU A 56 -14.97 -8.15 9.33
C LEU A 56 -13.79 -8.56 8.44
N VAL A 57 -13.22 -7.61 7.69
CA VAL A 57 -12.02 -7.83 6.89
C VAL A 57 -10.83 -7.14 7.53
N ILE A 58 -9.73 -7.86 7.72
CA ILE A 58 -8.50 -7.34 8.30
C ILE A 58 -7.36 -7.53 7.31
N GLY A 59 -6.84 -6.43 6.77
CA GLY A 59 -5.64 -6.41 5.96
C GLY A 59 -4.39 -6.27 6.83
N LEU A 60 -3.43 -7.16 6.65
CA LEU A 60 -2.08 -7.06 7.20
C LEU A 60 -1.12 -6.86 6.03
N ASP A 61 -0.87 -5.61 5.65
CA ASP A 61 -0.05 -5.26 4.49
C ASP A 61 1.32 -5.94 4.57
N GLY A 62 1.74 -6.61 3.50
CA GLY A 62 3.01 -7.29 3.41
C GLY A 62 3.18 -8.54 4.30
N ALA A 63 2.14 -9.01 4.99
CA ALA A 63 2.27 -10.17 5.86
C ALA A 63 2.54 -11.46 5.05
N THR A 64 3.39 -12.33 5.59
CA THR A 64 3.76 -13.62 4.98
C THR A 64 3.76 -14.74 6.00
N TRP A 65 3.33 -15.93 5.57
CA TRP A 65 3.39 -17.13 6.42
C TRP A 65 4.82 -17.52 6.79
N ASP A 66 5.81 -17.11 6.01
CA ASP A 66 7.23 -17.35 6.29
C ASP A 66 7.71 -16.64 7.57
N LEU A 67 7.05 -15.52 7.94
CA LEU A 67 7.28 -14.84 9.22
C LEU A 67 6.26 -15.23 10.29
N LEU A 68 4.96 -15.25 9.93
CA LEU A 68 3.90 -15.42 10.92
C LEU A 68 3.93 -16.82 11.55
N ASN A 69 4.24 -17.89 10.80
CA ASN A 69 4.34 -19.23 11.37
C ASN A 69 5.45 -19.36 12.44
N PRO A 70 6.70 -18.91 12.19
CA PRO A 70 7.73 -18.86 13.23
C PRO A 70 7.34 -17.99 14.44
N MET A 71 6.69 -16.83 14.22
CA MET A 71 6.23 -15.95 15.30
C MET A 71 5.13 -16.61 16.15
N ILE A 72 4.19 -17.33 15.53
CA ILE A 72 3.17 -18.13 16.22
C ILE A 72 3.86 -19.22 17.06
N ALA A 73 4.80 -19.94 16.47
CA ALA A 73 5.55 -20.99 17.19
C ALA A 73 6.35 -20.41 18.37
N ALA A 74 6.89 -19.20 18.25
CA ALA A 74 7.58 -18.48 19.31
C ALA A 74 6.62 -17.85 20.35
N GLY A 75 5.30 -17.94 20.16
CA GLY A 75 4.30 -17.38 21.07
C GLY A 75 4.17 -15.86 21.03
N TRP A 76 4.55 -15.22 19.93
CA TRP A 76 4.40 -13.76 19.79
C TRP A 76 2.97 -13.34 19.43
N LEU A 77 2.23 -14.20 18.71
CA LEU A 77 0.96 -13.88 18.06
C LEU A 77 -0.18 -14.79 18.54
N PRO A 78 -0.58 -14.74 19.83
CA PRO A 78 -1.58 -15.66 20.39
C PRO A 78 -3.00 -15.49 19.78
N ASN A 79 -3.41 -14.25 19.40
CA ASN A 79 -4.70 -14.02 18.76
C ASN A 79 -4.74 -14.61 17.34
N LEU A 80 -3.70 -14.38 16.56
CA LEU A 80 -3.57 -14.96 15.23
C LEU A 80 -3.47 -16.49 15.29
N ALA A 81 -2.69 -17.04 16.24
CA ALA A 81 -2.57 -18.47 16.45
C ALA A 81 -3.93 -19.16 16.67
N ARG A 82 -4.81 -18.55 17.47
CA ARG A 82 -6.18 -19.02 17.68
C ARG A 82 -6.98 -19.03 16.37
N LEU A 83 -6.95 -17.94 15.61
CA LEU A 83 -7.68 -17.86 14.34
C LEU A 83 -7.19 -18.90 13.32
N VAL A 84 -5.87 -19.15 13.27
CA VAL A 84 -5.26 -20.17 12.40
C VAL A 84 -5.69 -21.58 12.82
N ALA A 85 -5.79 -21.84 14.11
CA ALA A 85 -6.18 -23.15 14.62
C ALA A 85 -7.68 -23.45 14.41
N GLU A 86 -8.52 -22.42 14.47
CA GLU A 86 -9.99 -22.55 14.42
C GLU A 86 -10.59 -22.29 13.04
N GLY A 87 -9.83 -21.72 12.10
CA GLY A 87 -10.28 -21.28 10.79
C GLY A 87 -9.60 -21.95 9.60
N THR A 88 -9.85 -21.41 8.41
CA THR A 88 -9.15 -21.82 7.18
C THR A 88 -8.00 -20.87 6.89
N SER A 89 -6.80 -21.39 6.71
CA SER A 89 -5.61 -20.63 6.28
C SER A 89 -5.09 -21.09 4.92
N ALA A 90 -4.50 -20.17 4.15
CA ALA A 90 -3.87 -20.46 2.86
C ALA A 90 -2.78 -19.44 2.50
N PRO A 91 -1.82 -19.76 1.63
CA PRO A 91 -1.11 -18.75 0.86
C PRO A 91 -2.10 -17.98 -0.03
N LEU A 92 -1.86 -16.67 -0.20
CA LEU A 92 -2.66 -15.81 -1.08
C LEU A 92 -1.75 -15.20 -2.15
N ARG A 93 -2.00 -15.57 -3.40
CA ARG A 93 -1.20 -15.08 -4.53
C ARG A 93 -1.56 -13.62 -4.83
N SER A 94 -0.55 -12.76 -4.79
CA SER A 94 -0.62 -11.36 -5.19
C SER A 94 -0.75 -11.19 -6.71
N THR A 95 -0.98 -9.95 -7.13
CA THR A 95 -0.74 -9.55 -8.53
C THR A 95 0.73 -9.76 -8.92
N LEU A 96 1.00 -9.77 -10.20
CA LEU A 96 2.36 -9.72 -10.70
C LEU A 96 2.54 -8.41 -11.49
N PRO A 97 3.46 -7.52 -11.08
CA PRO A 97 4.31 -7.59 -9.88
C PRO A 97 3.52 -7.50 -8.56
N PRO A 98 4.11 -8.00 -7.45
CA PRO A 98 3.47 -7.97 -6.13
C PRO A 98 3.60 -6.57 -5.50
N LEU A 99 2.76 -5.65 -5.96
CA LEU A 99 2.75 -4.24 -5.55
C LEU A 99 1.43 -3.88 -4.88
N THR A 100 1.51 -3.08 -3.83
CA THR A 100 0.37 -2.62 -3.03
C THR A 100 -0.75 -2.03 -3.90
N ALA A 101 -0.43 -1.16 -4.87
CA ALA A 101 -1.43 -0.48 -5.69
C ALA A 101 -2.28 -1.43 -6.56
N PRO A 102 -1.73 -2.27 -7.44
CA PRO A 102 -2.53 -3.24 -8.21
C PRO A 102 -3.13 -4.34 -7.32
N ALA A 103 -2.44 -4.76 -6.27
CA ALA A 103 -2.88 -5.84 -5.40
C ALA A 103 -4.17 -5.48 -4.63
N TRP A 104 -4.18 -4.35 -3.91
CA TRP A 104 -5.41 -3.86 -3.26
C TRP A 104 -6.50 -3.54 -4.27
N SER A 105 -6.16 -3.00 -5.47
CA SER A 105 -7.15 -2.76 -6.52
C SER A 105 -7.80 -4.05 -7.00
N SER A 106 -7.02 -5.13 -7.16
CA SER A 106 -7.55 -6.45 -7.54
C SER A 106 -8.45 -7.05 -6.46
N PHE A 107 -8.05 -6.93 -5.18
CA PHE A 107 -8.91 -7.31 -4.06
C PHE A 107 -10.23 -6.54 -4.05
N MET A 108 -10.16 -5.19 -4.09
CA MET A 108 -11.33 -4.32 -3.97
C MET A 108 -12.36 -4.50 -5.09
N THR A 109 -11.91 -4.90 -6.27
CA THR A 109 -12.77 -4.99 -7.46
C THR A 109 -13.17 -6.41 -7.82
N GLY A 110 -12.38 -7.41 -7.43
CA GLY A 110 -12.51 -8.79 -7.90
C GLY A 110 -12.03 -8.99 -9.34
N LEU A 111 -11.18 -8.07 -9.85
CA LEU A 111 -10.72 -8.02 -11.24
C LEU A 111 -9.19 -7.99 -11.33
N ASN A 112 -8.66 -8.40 -12.49
CA ASN A 112 -7.23 -8.28 -12.80
C ASN A 112 -6.85 -6.85 -13.24
N PRO A 113 -5.56 -6.47 -13.19
CA PRO A 113 -5.10 -5.14 -13.57
C PRO A 113 -5.50 -4.69 -14.99
N GLY A 114 -5.60 -5.60 -15.94
CA GLY A 114 -6.05 -5.31 -17.32
C GLY A 114 -7.51 -4.82 -17.39
N ARG A 115 -8.30 -5.06 -16.34
CA ARG A 115 -9.72 -4.65 -16.24
C ARG A 115 -9.94 -3.47 -15.30
N HIS A 116 -9.22 -3.37 -14.18
CA HIS A 116 -9.37 -2.21 -13.30
C HIS A 116 -8.41 -1.05 -13.62
N GLY A 117 -7.39 -1.24 -14.49
CA GLY A 117 -6.55 -0.17 -15.03
C GLY A 117 -5.37 0.28 -14.15
N VAL A 118 -5.09 -0.40 -13.04
CA VAL A 118 -3.98 -0.06 -12.12
C VAL A 118 -2.90 -1.13 -12.21
N PHE A 119 -1.70 -0.78 -12.68
CA PHE A 119 -0.56 -1.71 -12.86
C PHE A 119 0.58 -1.44 -11.88
N ALA A 120 0.70 -0.19 -11.41
CA ALA A 120 1.74 0.28 -10.50
C ALA A 120 1.29 1.54 -9.76
N PHE A 121 2.15 2.10 -8.90
CA PHE A 121 1.92 3.40 -8.26
C PHE A 121 1.95 4.58 -9.21
N GLN A 122 2.53 4.39 -10.40
CA GLN A 122 2.65 5.43 -11.43
C GLN A 122 2.07 4.93 -12.76
N ARG A 123 1.50 5.87 -13.53
CA ARG A 123 1.08 5.62 -14.90
C ARG A 123 2.28 5.50 -15.83
N ALA A 124 2.06 4.99 -17.04
CA ALA A 124 3.05 4.99 -18.10
C ALA A 124 3.57 6.42 -18.40
N LEU A 125 4.71 6.50 -19.08
CA LEU A 125 5.32 7.79 -19.48
C LEU A 125 4.37 8.63 -20.31
N ASN A 126 4.26 9.92 -19.97
CA ASN A 126 3.59 10.92 -20.78
C ASN A 126 4.55 11.55 -21.84
N ARG A 127 4.05 12.47 -22.65
CA ARG A 127 4.85 13.14 -23.69
C ARG A 127 6.01 13.97 -23.14
N ASP A 128 5.96 14.37 -21.89
CA ASP A 128 7.02 15.11 -21.22
C ASP A 128 8.05 14.20 -20.55
N LEU A 129 7.95 12.88 -20.78
CA LEU A 129 8.76 11.84 -20.13
C LEU A 129 8.59 11.82 -18.61
N GLU A 130 7.42 12.20 -18.13
CA GLU A 130 7.05 12.17 -16.73
C GLU A 130 6.02 11.07 -16.46
N ARG A 131 6.05 10.51 -15.26
CA ARG A 131 5.04 9.57 -14.76
C ARG A 131 4.21 10.27 -13.69
N THR A 132 2.90 10.13 -13.75
CA THR A 132 1.96 10.65 -12.75
C THR A 132 1.52 9.56 -11.80
N PHE A 133 1.27 9.91 -10.55
CA PHE A 133 0.82 8.93 -9.55
C PHE A 133 -0.64 8.55 -9.77
N VAL A 134 -0.94 7.28 -9.48
CA VAL A 134 -2.30 6.77 -9.46
C VAL A 134 -3.00 7.11 -8.13
N ASN A 135 -4.31 7.18 -8.15
CA ASN A 135 -5.17 7.32 -6.98
C ASN A 135 -6.49 6.58 -7.22
N ALA A 136 -7.50 6.72 -6.35
CA ALA A 136 -8.79 6.04 -6.48
C ALA A 136 -9.49 6.29 -7.83
N THR A 137 -9.18 7.41 -8.52
CA THR A 137 -9.77 7.71 -9.84
C THR A 137 -9.18 6.86 -10.97
N ALA A 138 -8.03 6.22 -10.74
CA ALA A 138 -7.44 5.29 -11.70
C ALA A 138 -8.18 3.95 -11.76
N ILE A 139 -8.89 3.57 -10.69
CA ILE A 139 -9.61 2.30 -10.63
C ILE A 139 -10.90 2.41 -11.43
N GLN A 140 -10.96 1.71 -12.55
CA GLN A 140 -12.03 1.75 -13.53
C GLN A 140 -13.03 0.60 -13.33
N ALA A 141 -13.38 0.32 -12.07
CA ALA A 141 -14.34 -0.70 -11.69
C ALA A 141 -15.02 -0.35 -10.35
N PRO A 142 -16.25 -0.87 -10.09
CA PRO A 142 -16.88 -0.74 -8.79
C PRO A 142 -16.08 -1.43 -7.69
N LEU A 143 -15.96 -0.77 -6.53
CA LEU A 143 -15.29 -1.32 -5.36
C LEU A 143 -16.24 -2.20 -4.54
N LEU A 144 -15.71 -3.15 -3.77
CA LEU A 144 -16.47 -4.04 -2.91
C LEU A 144 -17.48 -3.28 -2.03
N TRP A 145 -17.05 -2.27 -1.31
CA TRP A 145 -17.93 -1.47 -0.44
C TRP A 145 -18.92 -0.59 -1.19
N GLU A 146 -18.64 -0.21 -2.45
CA GLU A 146 -19.64 0.46 -3.30
C GLU A 146 -20.75 -0.52 -3.69
N ARG A 147 -20.40 -1.78 -4.02
CA ARG A 147 -21.36 -2.86 -4.28
C ARG A 147 -22.22 -3.14 -3.04
N LEU A 148 -21.57 -3.27 -1.87
CA LEU A 148 -22.26 -3.49 -0.59
C LEU A 148 -23.22 -2.33 -0.25
N SER A 149 -22.75 -1.10 -0.42
CA SER A 149 -23.61 0.10 -0.25
C SER A 149 -24.80 0.10 -1.20
N GLY A 150 -24.61 -0.34 -2.45
CA GLY A 150 -25.68 -0.49 -3.45
C GLY A 150 -26.73 -1.53 -3.05
N HIS A 151 -26.36 -2.53 -2.24
CA HIS A 151 -27.28 -3.49 -1.62
C HIS A 151 -27.86 -3.01 -0.28
N GLY A 152 -27.63 -1.77 0.11
CA GLY A 152 -28.17 -1.16 1.34
C GLY A 152 -27.38 -1.49 2.61
N LEU A 153 -26.27 -2.24 2.53
CA LEU A 153 -25.43 -2.55 3.69
C LEU A 153 -24.64 -1.31 4.13
N ARG A 154 -24.51 -1.15 5.46
CA ARG A 154 -23.62 -0.14 6.04
C ARG A 154 -22.19 -0.66 6.01
N VAL A 155 -21.28 0.17 5.50
CA VAL A 155 -19.86 -0.19 5.36
C VAL A 155 -18.97 0.73 6.17
N GLY A 156 -17.94 0.16 6.77
CA GLY A 156 -16.83 0.88 7.40
C GLY A 156 -15.52 0.50 6.76
N VAL A 157 -14.74 1.48 6.28
CA VAL A 157 -13.47 1.23 5.60
C VAL A 157 -12.39 2.10 6.20
N LEU A 158 -11.35 1.49 6.74
CA LEU A 158 -10.22 2.19 7.34
C LEU A 158 -8.92 1.83 6.63
N ASN A 159 -8.27 2.87 6.11
CA ASN A 159 -6.86 2.86 5.74
C ASN A 159 -6.50 1.92 4.58
N VAL A 160 -7.46 1.56 3.74
CA VAL A 160 -7.20 0.77 2.53
C VAL A 160 -6.42 1.63 1.52
N PRO A 161 -5.29 1.16 0.98
CA PRO A 161 -4.52 1.89 -0.03
C PRO A 161 -5.35 2.23 -1.28
N LEU A 162 -5.00 3.32 -1.96
CA LEU A 162 -5.69 3.82 -3.17
C LEU A 162 -7.17 4.18 -2.97
N THR A 163 -7.60 4.58 -1.79
CA THR A 163 -8.97 5.03 -1.53
C THR A 163 -9.13 6.56 -1.52
N TYR A 164 -8.06 7.31 -1.80
CA TYR A 164 -8.11 8.77 -1.98
C TYR A 164 -8.17 9.12 -3.49
N PRO A 165 -8.99 10.11 -3.90
CA PRO A 165 -9.98 10.84 -3.12
C PRO A 165 -11.12 9.93 -2.65
N VAL A 166 -11.65 10.20 -1.45
CA VAL A 166 -12.72 9.40 -0.88
C VAL A 166 -14.00 9.47 -1.72
N ARG A 167 -14.68 8.34 -1.83
CA ARG A 167 -15.99 8.24 -2.50
C ARG A 167 -17.08 8.05 -1.46
N PRO A 168 -18.29 8.59 -1.68
CA PRO A 168 -19.43 8.38 -0.80
C PRO A 168 -19.78 6.89 -0.67
N VAL A 169 -20.10 6.46 0.55
CA VAL A 169 -20.54 5.10 0.87
C VAL A 169 -21.75 5.14 1.82
N ASN A 170 -22.51 4.07 1.90
CA ASN A 170 -23.49 3.93 2.97
C ASN A 170 -22.77 3.57 4.27
N GLY A 171 -22.28 4.55 5.00
CA GLY A 171 -21.49 4.35 6.22
C GLY A 171 -20.31 5.31 6.33
N TRP A 172 -19.10 4.78 6.53
CA TRP A 172 -17.91 5.61 6.70
C TRP A 172 -16.69 5.04 5.96
N LEU A 173 -15.81 5.94 5.51
CA LEU A 173 -14.55 5.62 4.87
C LEU A 173 -13.46 6.60 5.33
N VAL A 174 -12.31 6.06 5.73
CA VAL A 174 -11.08 6.81 6.01
C VAL A 174 -10.02 6.30 5.03
N SER A 175 -9.53 7.19 4.15
CA SER A 175 -8.59 6.80 3.10
C SER A 175 -7.21 6.43 3.66
N GLY A 176 -6.53 5.53 2.95
CA GLY A 176 -5.20 5.03 3.31
C GLY A 176 -4.08 5.64 2.46
N MET A 177 -3.05 4.83 2.24
CA MET A 177 -1.87 5.16 1.42
C MET A 177 -2.28 5.79 0.07
N MET A 178 -1.50 6.71 -0.43
CA MET A 178 -1.73 7.62 -1.56
C MET A 178 -2.62 8.82 -1.23
N THR A 179 -3.06 9.01 0.01
CA THR A 179 -3.59 10.29 0.49
C THR A 179 -2.43 11.25 0.71
N PRO A 180 -2.47 12.50 0.18
CA PRO A 180 -1.33 13.41 0.29
C PRO A 180 -0.97 13.76 1.73
N SER A 181 -1.97 14.11 2.54
CA SER A 181 -1.76 14.46 3.95
C SER A 181 -3.06 14.39 4.75
N GLU A 182 -2.95 14.53 6.07
CA GLU A 182 -4.09 14.64 6.98
C GLU A 182 -4.87 15.96 6.82
N GLU A 183 -4.34 16.93 6.05
CA GLU A 183 -5.05 18.16 5.67
C GLU A 183 -5.97 17.97 4.45
N SER A 184 -5.79 16.87 3.71
CA SER A 184 -6.65 16.51 2.58
C SER A 184 -8.05 16.09 3.07
N ASP A 185 -9.01 16.00 2.14
CA ASP A 185 -10.35 15.45 2.40
C ASP A 185 -10.26 13.90 2.41
N PHE A 186 -9.81 13.34 3.52
CA PHE A 186 -9.46 11.94 3.65
C PHE A 186 -10.55 11.07 4.29
N THR A 187 -11.70 11.65 4.63
CA THR A 187 -12.81 10.91 5.26
C THR A 187 -14.14 11.11 4.54
N TYR A 188 -14.99 10.09 4.60
CA TYR A 188 -16.42 10.19 4.34
C TYR A 188 -17.17 9.52 5.51
N PRO A 189 -18.12 10.20 6.14
CA PRO A 189 -18.44 11.61 5.93
C PRO A 189 -17.31 12.54 6.42
N PRO A 190 -17.25 13.80 5.95
CA PRO A 190 -16.15 14.71 6.25
C PRO A 190 -16.04 15.10 7.74
N GLU A 191 -17.12 14.98 8.50
CA GLU A 191 -17.18 15.26 9.94
C GLU A 191 -16.28 14.33 10.78
N LEU A 192 -15.85 13.21 10.23
CA LEU A 192 -14.91 12.31 10.91
C LEU A 192 -13.49 12.87 10.97
N ALA A 193 -13.06 13.66 9.98
CA ALA A 193 -11.69 14.17 9.91
C ALA A 193 -11.27 14.96 11.15
N PRO A 194 -12.03 15.96 11.67
CA PRO A 194 -11.66 16.67 12.88
C PRO A 194 -11.61 15.76 14.12
N LEU A 195 -12.46 14.73 14.20
CA LEU A 195 -12.45 13.79 15.33
C LEU A 195 -11.20 12.91 15.31
N LEU A 196 -10.78 12.48 14.14
CA LEU A 196 -9.55 11.70 13.95
C LEU A 196 -8.31 12.54 14.22
N ARG A 197 -8.24 13.77 13.70
CA ARG A 197 -7.13 14.71 13.98
C ARG A 197 -6.99 15.01 15.48
N ALA A 198 -8.09 15.13 16.21
CA ALA A 198 -8.08 15.34 17.67
C ALA A 198 -7.45 14.16 18.43
N ARG A 199 -7.40 12.96 17.82
CA ARG A 199 -6.77 11.75 18.36
C ARG A 199 -5.41 11.45 17.75
N HIS A 200 -4.78 12.43 17.12
CA HIS A 200 -3.47 12.28 16.48
C HIS A 200 -3.41 11.16 15.43
N TYR A 201 -4.57 10.84 14.80
CA TYR A 201 -4.62 9.85 13.73
C TYR A 201 -3.66 10.23 12.61
N VAL A 202 -2.84 9.27 12.19
CA VAL A 202 -1.89 9.40 11.09
C VAL A 202 -2.29 8.42 9.99
N ILE A 203 -2.51 8.93 8.78
CA ILE A 203 -2.88 8.11 7.62
C ILE A 203 -1.76 7.14 7.26
N ASP A 204 -0.53 7.64 7.20
CA ASP A 204 0.67 6.85 6.93
C ASP A 204 1.89 7.57 7.55
N LEU A 205 2.79 6.80 8.17
CA LEU A 205 3.95 7.36 8.82
C LEU A 205 4.87 8.05 7.79
N ARG A 206 5.15 9.33 8.02
CA ARG A 206 6.09 10.07 7.17
C ARG A 206 7.53 9.73 7.57
N VAL A 207 8.11 8.79 6.87
CA VAL A 207 9.54 8.46 7.01
C VAL A 207 10.36 9.50 6.27
N LEU A 208 10.64 10.63 6.92
CA LEU A 208 11.39 11.74 6.32
C LEU A 208 12.90 11.40 6.24
N LYS A 209 13.33 10.81 5.13
CA LYS A 209 14.76 10.49 4.86
C LYS A 209 15.69 11.70 4.95
N GLN A 210 15.20 12.92 4.89
CA GLN A 210 16.04 14.13 4.91
C GLN A 210 16.51 14.53 6.31
N GLU A 211 15.82 14.07 7.37
CA GLU A 211 16.12 14.42 8.75
C GLU A 211 16.76 13.26 9.52
N ARG A 212 16.59 12.01 9.06
CA ARG A 212 17.07 10.81 9.74
C ARG A 212 17.74 9.86 8.76
N ASP A 213 18.90 9.36 9.14
CA ASP A 213 19.55 8.24 8.45
C ASP A 213 19.11 6.92 9.11
N TYR A 214 18.02 6.33 8.62
CA TYR A 214 17.52 5.05 9.14
C TYR A 214 18.47 3.85 8.98
N ARG A 215 19.62 4.07 8.36
CA ARG A 215 20.71 3.09 8.36
C ARG A 215 21.41 3.01 9.69
N ALA A 216 21.43 4.11 10.45
CA ALA A 216 21.95 4.11 11.82
C ALA A 216 21.01 3.33 12.75
N PRO A 217 21.50 2.41 13.60
CA PRO A 217 20.68 1.57 14.47
C PRO A 217 19.72 2.38 15.37
N GLU A 218 20.18 3.52 15.90
CA GLU A 218 19.38 4.38 16.80
C GLU A 218 18.21 5.02 16.04
N GLN A 219 18.41 5.40 14.78
CA GLN A 219 17.36 5.97 13.93
C GLN A 219 16.34 4.90 13.53
N ARG A 220 16.80 3.67 13.30
CA ARG A 220 15.95 2.52 12.98
C ARG A 220 15.12 2.11 14.20
N LEU A 221 15.72 2.09 15.40
CA LEU A 221 14.98 1.87 16.64
C LEU A 221 13.90 2.94 16.85
N ALA A 222 14.22 4.22 16.58
CA ALA A 222 13.24 5.30 16.66
C ALA A 222 12.09 5.10 15.65
N LEU A 223 12.38 4.65 14.43
CA LEU A 223 11.36 4.32 13.42
C LEU A 223 10.41 3.21 13.91
N VAL A 224 10.95 2.11 14.45
CA VAL A 224 10.13 1.00 14.98
C VAL A 224 9.20 1.50 16.10
N ASN A 225 9.70 2.34 17.00
CA ASN A 225 8.91 2.93 18.06
C ASN A 225 7.83 3.89 17.53
N ASP A 226 8.14 4.67 16.49
CA ASP A 226 7.17 5.57 15.85
C ASP A 226 6.07 4.77 15.13
N LEU A 227 6.41 3.66 14.47
CA LEU A 227 5.44 2.74 13.85
C LEU A 227 4.51 2.12 14.90
N ARG A 228 5.05 1.68 16.03
CA ARG A 228 4.25 1.15 17.14
C ARG A 228 3.29 2.20 17.71
N ARG A 229 3.76 3.44 17.90
CA ARG A 229 2.91 4.54 18.37
C ARG A 229 1.79 4.85 17.36
N THR A 230 2.12 4.93 16.08
CA THR A 230 1.12 5.15 15.01
C THR A 230 0.06 4.05 15.00
N LEU A 231 0.47 2.78 15.20
CA LEU A 231 -0.47 1.67 15.34
C LEU A 231 -1.42 1.86 16.54
N GLU A 232 -0.91 2.25 17.70
CA GLU A 232 -1.72 2.48 18.90
C GLU A 232 -2.67 3.67 18.74
N ASP A 233 -2.20 4.79 18.19
CA ASP A 233 -3.05 5.98 17.93
C ASP A 233 -4.16 5.66 16.93
N ARG A 234 -3.85 4.87 15.88
CA ARG A 234 -4.83 4.41 14.90
C ARG A 234 -5.82 3.43 15.51
N GLN A 235 -5.37 2.52 16.36
CA GLN A 235 -6.22 1.58 17.07
C GLN A 235 -7.19 2.31 18.02
N ALA A 236 -6.71 3.31 18.74
CA ALA A 236 -7.55 4.14 19.60
C ALA A 236 -8.61 4.90 18.77
N ALA A 237 -8.24 5.46 17.62
CA ALA A 237 -9.17 6.13 16.72
C ALA A 237 -10.22 5.15 16.16
N LEU A 238 -9.82 3.93 15.80
CA LEU A 238 -10.74 2.86 15.38
C LEU A 238 -11.75 2.54 16.49
N GLU A 239 -11.28 2.28 17.69
CA GLU A 239 -12.12 1.85 18.81
C GLU A 239 -13.06 2.95 19.33
N GLU A 240 -12.60 4.19 19.40
CA GLU A 240 -13.32 5.29 20.04
C GLU A 240 -14.14 6.15 19.07
N VAL A 241 -13.77 6.19 17.78
CA VAL A 241 -14.42 7.05 16.79
C VAL A 241 -15.16 6.25 15.73
N LEU A 242 -14.52 5.23 15.14
CA LEU A 242 -15.00 4.60 13.92
C LEU A 242 -15.94 3.41 14.20
N LEU A 243 -15.56 2.48 15.07
CA LEU A 243 -16.43 1.35 15.43
C LEU A 243 -17.78 1.78 16.02
N PRO A 244 -17.87 2.86 16.84
CA PRO A 244 -19.17 3.39 17.28
C PRO A 244 -20.09 3.87 16.14
N GLN A 245 -19.56 4.14 14.94
CA GLN A 245 -20.39 4.44 13.77
C GLN A 245 -21.16 3.21 13.24
N GLY A 246 -20.73 2.00 13.61
CA GLY A 246 -21.31 0.75 13.16
C GLY A 246 -21.01 0.40 11.70
N GLY A 247 -21.52 -0.76 11.28
CA GLY A 247 -21.40 -1.27 9.92
C GLY A 247 -21.78 -2.75 9.87
N ASP A 248 -22.43 -3.19 8.79
CA ASP A 248 -22.64 -4.61 8.49
C ASP A 248 -21.36 -5.25 7.97
N PHE A 249 -20.55 -4.46 7.27
CA PHE A 249 -19.22 -4.79 6.78
C PHE A 249 -18.22 -3.77 7.31
N ILE A 250 -17.13 -4.25 7.91
CA ILE A 250 -16.02 -3.38 8.34
C ILE A 250 -14.72 -3.94 7.78
N MET A 251 -13.90 -3.06 7.19
CA MET A 251 -12.55 -3.39 6.73
C MET A 251 -11.53 -2.46 7.36
N VAL A 252 -10.45 -3.04 7.89
CA VAL A 252 -9.32 -2.32 8.51
C VAL A 252 -8.02 -2.82 7.90
N VAL A 253 -7.13 -1.91 7.48
CA VAL A 253 -5.78 -2.27 7.02
C VAL A 253 -4.72 -1.76 7.97
N TYR A 254 -3.83 -2.64 8.40
CA TYR A 254 -2.64 -2.36 9.18
C TYR A 254 -1.41 -2.45 8.28
N GLU A 255 -0.77 -1.33 7.98
CA GLU A 255 0.46 -1.29 7.16
C GLU A 255 1.73 -1.55 7.99
N THR A 256 1.59 -1.65 9.32
CA THR A 256 2.73 -1.81 10.22
C THR A 256 3.63 -3.00 9.86
N PRO A 257 3.12 -4.18 9.46
CA PRO A 257 3.99 -5.30 9.06
C PRO A 257 4.87 -4.96 7.87
N ASP A 258 4.31 -4.38 6.80
CA ASP A 258 5.07 -3.96 5.60
C ASP A 258 6.18 -2.96 5.96
N ARG A 259 5.84 -1.92 6.72
CA ARG A 259 6.79 -0.88 7.14
C ARG A 259 7.93 -1.44 8.00
N LEU A 260 7.63 -2.37 8.89
CA LEU A 260 8.65 -3.06 9.69
C LEU A 260 9.57 -3.89 8.80
N GLN A 261 9.02 -4.71 7.91
CA GLN A 261 9.77 -5.64 7.07
C GLN A 261 10.73 -4.92 6.11
N HIS A 262 10.33 -3.78 5.57
CA HIS A 262 11.21 -2.96 4.74
C HIS A 262 12.48 -2.49 5.45
N TRP A 263 12.45 -2.32 6.78
CA TRP A 263 13.56 -1.72 7.52
C TRP A 263 14.21 -2.63 8.55
N THR A 264 13.58 -3.79 8.85
CA THR A 264 14.02 -4.62 9.98
C THR A 264 14.14 -6.11 9.64
N TRP A 265 14.13 -6.50 8.36
CA TRP A 265 14.18 -7.91 7.95
C TRP A 265 15.34 -8.68 8.59
N ARG A 266 16.53 -8.08 8.67
CA ARG A 266 17.69 -8.69 9.30
C ARG A 266 17.43 -9.07 10.75
N TYR A 267 16.80 -8.18 11.50
CA TYR A 267 16.50 -8.42 12.91
C TYR A 267 15.42 -9.50 13.09
N LEU A 268 14.50 -9.62 12.13
CA LEU A 268 13.54 -10.71 12.05
C LEU A 268 14.23 -12.04 11.73
N ASP A 269 15.19 -12.03 10.80
CA ASP A 269 15.99 -13.22 10.46
C ASP A 269 16.81 -13.69 11.67
N ASP A 270 17.50 -12.77 12.35
CA ASP A 270 18.23 -13.06 13.59
C ASP A 270 17.33 -13.70 14.64
N LEU A 271 16.15 -13.10 14.94
CA LEU A 271 15.23 -13.57 15.98
C LEU A 271 14.54 -14.89 15.66
N LEU A 272 14.22 -15.15 14.40
CA LEU A 272 13.40 -16.28 13.94
C LEU A 272 14.22 -17.35 13.22
N SER A 273 15.52 -17.09 13.00
CA SER A 273 16.43 -18.01 12.29
C SER A 273 15.94 -18.40 10.90
N LEU A 274 15.38 -17.46 10.13
CA LEU A 274 14.77 -17.72 8.82
C LEU A 274 15.77 -18.25 7.80
N SER A 275 17.01 -17.74 7.84
CA SER A 275 18.14 -18.21 7.01
C SER A 275 18.93 -19.35 7.66
N GLY A 276 18.39 -19.95 8.72
CA GLY A 276 19.02 -20.96 9.55
C GLY A 276 19.69 -20.38 10.81
N PRO A 277 19.98 -21.22 11.81
CA PRO A 277 20.49 -20.76 13.09
C PRO A 277 21.87 -20.12 12.95
N GLN A 278 21.97 -18.85 13.27
CA GLN A 278 23.19 -18.07 13.32
C GLN A 278 23.34 -17.42 14.71
N PRO A 279 24.56 -17.35 15.26
CA PRO A 279 24.77 -16.63 16.50
C PRO A 279 24.59 -15.11 16.24
N PHE A 280 23.80 -14.45 17.06
CA PHE A 280 23.65 -12.99 17.03
C PHE A 280 23.61 -12.43 18.45
N GLU A 281 23.99 -11.17 18.58
CA GLU A 281 23.85 -10.42 19.84
C GLU A 281 22.51 -9.69 19.85
N ARG A 282 21.66 -10.00 20.82
CA ARG A 282 20.37 -9.34 20.97
C ARG A 282 20.57 -7.90 21.42
N THR A 283 19.98 -6.97 20.70
CA THR A 283 20.10 -5.53 20.92
C THR A 283 18.72 -4.90 21.10
N PRO A 284 18.59 -3.64 21.60
CA PRO A 284 17.31 -3.00 21.81
C PRO A 284 16.38 -2.94 20.58
N ILE A 285 16.92 -2.97 19.36
CA ILE A 285 16.10 -3.00 18.16
C ILE A 285 15.43 -4.37 17.94
N HIS A 286 16.09 -5.47 18.32
CA HIS A 286 15.46 -6.79 18.28
C HIS A 286 14.25 -6.85 19.22
N ASP A 287 14.40 -6.29 20.44
CA ASP A 287 13.29 -6.22 21.41
C ASP A 287 12.14 -5.36 20.85
N ALA A 288 12.46 -4.21 20.28
CA ALA A 288 11.46 -3.30 19.72
C ALA A 288 10.70 -3.92 18.52
N VAL A 289 11.39 -4.70 17.67
CA VAL A 289 10.77 -5.41 16.53
C VAL A 289 9.83 -6.51 17.03
N GLU A 290 10.25 -7.32 17.99
CA GLU A 290 9.38 -8.33 18.62
C GLU A 290 8.14 -7.66 19.27
N GLU A 291 8.35 -6.61 20.06
CA GLU A 291 7.25 -5.84 20.68
C GLU A 291 6.29 -5.24 19.65
N ALA A 292 6.80 -4.78 18.50
CA ALA A 292 5.95 -4.22 17.45
C ALA A 292 5.02 -5.28 16.84
N TYR A 293 5.50 -6.50 16.60
CA TYR A 293 4.64 -7.60 16.13
C TYR A 293 3.65 -8.08 17.19
N ARG A 294 4.07 -8.13 18.47
CA ARG A 294 3.14 -8.38 19.58
C ARG A 294 2.06 -7.30 19.68
N ALA A 295 2.40 -6.03 19.41
CA ALA A 295 1.43 -4.93 19.36
C ALA A 295 0.44 -5.07 18.19
N VAL A 296 0.88 -5.54 17.02
CA VAL A 296 -0.01 -5.85 15.88
C VAL A 296 -1.00 -6.95 16.26
N ASP A 297 -0.55 -8.04 16.89
CA ASP A 297 -1.45 -9.12 17.35
C ASP A 297 -2.41 -8.65 18.45
N ALA A 298 -1.95 -7.80 19.35
CA ALA A 298 -2.81 -7.21 20.38
C ALA A 298 -3.87 -6.27 19.76
N ALA A 299 -3.51 -5.48 18.75
CA ALA A 299 -4.46 -4.64 18.00
C ALA A 299 -5.50 -5.51 17.27
N LEU A 300 -5.06 -6.61 16.63
CA LEU A 300 -5.96 -7.62 16.07
C LEU A 300 -6.93 -8.15 17.11
N GLY A 301 -6.45 -8.57 18.28
CA GLY A 301 -7.27 -9.07 19.38
C GLY A 301 -8.30 -8.05 19.87
N ARG A 302 -7.93 -6.77 20.01
CA ARG A 302 -8.85 -5.68 20.39
C ARG A 302 -9.92 -5.45 19.32
N THR A 303 -9.52 -5.44 18.04
CA THR A 303 -10.46 -5.25 16.92
C THR A 303 -11.49 -6.39 16.88
N LEU A 304 -11.06 -7.63 17.03
CA LEU A 304 -11.95 -8.78 17.13
C LEU A 304 -12.91 -8.65 18.32
N ALA A 305 -12.40 -8.30 19.50
CA ALA A 305 -13.22 -8.17 20.71
C ALA A 305 -14.26 -7.05 20.63
N ARG A 306 -14.01 -6.01 19.83
CA ARG A 306 -14.91 -4.85 19.68
C ARG A 306 -15.88 -4.97 18.52
N ALA A 307 -15.47 -5.61 17.41
CA ALA A 307 -16.23 -5.64 16.16
C ALA A 307 -16.86 -7.00 15.88
N ALA A 308 -16.24 -8.12 16.30
CA ALA A 308 -16.74 -9.44 15.98
C ALA A 308 -17.73 -9.95 17.06
N GLY A 309 -18.89 -10.43 16.60
CA GLY A 309 -19.87 -11.17 17.40
C GLY A 309 -19.96 -12.64 16.98
N PRO A 310 -20.87 -13.42 17.57
CA PRO A 310 -21.02 -14.85 17.27
C PRO A 310 -21.32 -15.14 15.79
N GLU A 311 -21.99 -14.22 15.10
CA GLU A 311 -22.39 -14.35 13.69
C GLU A 311 -21.39 -13.69 12.72
N THR A 312 -20.30 -13.11 13.22
CA THR A 312 -19.33 -12.41 12.40
C THR A 312 -18.39 -13.39 11.72
N ARG A 313 -18.29 -13.33 10.39
CA ARG A 313 -17.22 -13.97 9.63
C ARG A 313 -16.05 -13.00 9.48
N VAL A 314 -14.86 -13.47 9.78
CA VAL A 314 -13.62 -12.71 9.71
C VAL A 314 -12.80 -13.21 8.53
N PHE A 315 -12.39 -12.29 7.66
CA PHE A 315 -11.43 -12.55 6.59
C PHE A 315 -10.16 -11.75 6.88
N MET A 316 -9.01 -12.39 6.82
CA MET A 316 -7.72 -11.71 6.89
C MET A 316 -6.94 -11.96 5.62
N LEU A 317 -6.23 -10.94 5.15
CA LEU A 317 -5.41 -11.04 3.95
C LEU A 317 -4.19 -10.13 4.04
N SER A 318 -3.18 -10.43 3.24
CA SER A 318 -2.19 -9.45 2.81
C SER A 318 -2.24 -9.29 1.31
N ASP A 319 -1.87 -8.13 0.83
CA ASP A 319 -1.80 -7.81 -0.59
C ASP A 319 -0.62 -8.47 -1.30
N HIS A 320 0.48 -8.72 -0.57
CA HIS A 320 1.66 -9.46 -1.00
C HIS A 320 2.37 -10.08 0.22
N GLY A 321 3.34 -10.92 -0.05
CA GLY A 321 4.27 -11.43 0.94
C GLY A 321 5.55 -10.60 1.04
N PHE A 322 6.53 -11.13 1.75
CA PHE A 322 7.81 -10.46 1.98
C PHE A 322 8.95 -11.48 2.07
N GLY A 323 10.18 -11.03 1.75
CA GLY A 323 11.37 -11.86 1.83
C GLY A 323 12.65 -11.03 1.98
N SER A 324 13.77 -11.70 2.17
CA SER A 324 15.09 -11.05 2.24
C SER A 324 15.49 -10.43 0.91
N ARG A 325 16.31 -9.38 0.97
CA ARG A 325 16.93 -8.73 -0.18
C ARG A 325 18.44 -8.63 0.01
N HIS A 326 19.19 -9.09 -0.96
CA HIS A 326 20.66 -9.04 -0.89
C HIS A 326 21.33 -8.48 -2.15
N THR A 327 20.68 -8.52 -3.32
CA THR A 327 21.28 -8.09 -4.58
C THR A 327 20.34 -7.28 -5.43
N ARG A 328 20.76 -6.12 -5.89
CA ARG A 328 20.08 -5.32 -6.91
C ARG A 328 20.54 -5.69 -8.30
N VAL A 329 19.57 -5.82 -9.21
CA VAL A 329 19.75 -6.12 -10.63
C VAL A 329 19.47 -4.85 -11.44
N HIS A 330 20.49 -4.32 -12.11
CA HIS A 330 20.36 -3.12 -12.95
C HIS A 330 19.82 -3.48 -14.33
N VAL A 331 18.49 -3.59 -14.45
CA VAL A 331 17.81 -4.08 -15.66
C VAL A 331 18.06 -3.16 -16.86
N ASP A 332 18.03 -1.83 -16.68
CA ASP A 332 18.36 -0.90 -17.77
C ASP A 332 19.80 -1.05 -18.25
N GLN A 333 20.75 -1.33 -17.35
CA GLN A 333 22.13 -1.63 -17.76
C GLN A 333 22.22 -2.96 -18.51
N TRP A 334 21.43 -3.96 -18.12
CA TRP A 334 21.34 -5.22 -18.86
C TRP A 334 20.77 -5.00 -20.26
N LEU A 335 19.66 -4.23 -20.40
CA LEU A 335 19.10 -3.86 -21.69
C LEU A 335 20.09 -3.10 -22.57
N ALA A 336 20.89 -2.21 -21.97
CA ALA A 336 21.92 -1.47 -22.67
C ALA A 336 23.06 -2.39 -23.16
N ASN A 337 23.48 -3.35 -22.36
CA ASN A 337 24.50 -4.34 -22.75
C ASN A 337 24.01 -5.27 -23.89
N GLN A 338 22.69 -5.46 -24.01
CA GLN A 338 22.08 -6.21 -25.12
C GLN A 338 21.85 -5.35 -26.38
N GLY A 339 22.07 -4.02 -26.29
CA GLY A 339 21.84 -3.09 -27.40
C GLY A 339 20.37 -2.69 -27.61
N TRP A 340 19.50 -2.94 -26.64
CA TRP A 340 18.10 -2.54 -26.70
C TRP A 340 17.81 -1.19 -26.06
N LEU A 341 18.70 -0.71 -25.19
CA LEU A 341 18.64 0.61 -24.56
C LEU A 341 19.92 1.39 -24.87
N THR A 342 19.76 2.67 -25.18
CA THR A 342 20.86 3.59 -25.41
C THR A 342 20.77 4.78 -24.45
N TYR A 343 21.85 5.09 -23.77
CA TYR A 343 21.94 6.30 -22.96
C TYR A 343 22.43 7.48 -23.81
N ALA A 344 21.85 8.66 -23.63
CA ALA A 344 22.32 9.88 -24.26
C ALA A 344 23.76 10.21 -23.82
N SER A 345 24.63 10.47 -24.79
CA SER A 345 26.05 10.67 -24.58
C SER A 345 26.38 11.69 -23.48
N GLY A 346 27.24 11.32 -22.53
CA GLY A 346 27.70 12.17 -21.44
C GLY A 346 26.73 12.39 -20.27
N LYS A 347 25.45 12.13 -20.43
CA LYS A 347 24.45 12.40 -19.36
C LYS A 347 24.48 11.37 -18.23
N ALA A 348 24.81 10.11 -18.52
CA ALA A 348 24.91 9.06 -17.52
C ALA A 348 26.07 9.30 -16.54
N ASP A 349 27.23 9.72 -17.06
CA ASP A 349 28.40 10.04 -16.25
C ASP A 349 28.20 11.31 -15.41
N VAL A 350 27.59 12.34 -16.00
CA VAL A 350 27.22 13.58 -15.29
C VAL A 350 26.25 13.29 -14.12
N ARG A 351 25.27 12.40 -14.31
CA ARG A 351 24.35 12.01 -13.22
C ARG A 351 25.08 11.35 -12.06
N LYS A 352 26.04 10.45 -12.33
CA LYS A 352 26.85 9.79 -11.31
C LYS A 352 27.69 10.81 -10.52
N GLN A 353 28.36 11.73 -11.21
CA GLN A 353 29.13 12.79 -10.58
C GLN A 353 28.26 13.73 -9.77
N LEU A 354 27.10 14.18 -10.31
CA LEU A 354 26.18 15.05 -9.58
C LEU A 354 25.59 14.36 -8.33
N LYS A 355 25.26 13.06 -8.40
CA LYS A 355 24.74 12.33 -7.22
C LYS A 355 25.75 12.34 -6.07
N GLN A 356 27.04 12.22 -6.39
CA GLN A 356 28.15 12.27 -5.43
C GLN A 356 28.33 13.68 -4.82
N TYR A 357 28.20 14.75 -5.62
CA TYR A 357 28.33 16.14 -5.15
C TYR A 357 27.02 16.69 -4.52
N MET A 358 25.85 16.27 -5.00
CA MET A 358 24.56 16.80 -4.52
C MET A 358 24.19 16.34 -3.11
N GLY A 359 24.77 15.26 -2.58
CA GLY A 359 24.54 14.82 -1.20
C GLY A 359 24.84 15.93 -0.18
N TRP A 360 25.87 16.70 -0.44
CA TRP A 360 26.29 17.82 0.40
C TRP A 360 25.49 19.11 0.15
N ILE A 361 25.19 19.42 -1.13
CA ILE A 361 24.54 20.68 -1.55
C ILE A 361 23.03 20.68 -1.24
N LYS A 362 22.37 19.52 -1.19
CA LYS A 362 20.94 19.38 -0.87
C LYS A 362 20.52 20.05 0.44
N ARG A 363 21.45 20.18 1.37
CA ARG A 363 21.21 20.78 2.69
C ARG A 363 20.95 22.30 2.63
N PHE A 364 21.32 22.96 1.54
CA PHE A 364 21.30 24.40 1.37
C PHE A 364 20.40 24.91 0.24
N LEU A 365 19.79 24.02 -0.56
CA LEU A 365 18.97 24.41 -1.71
C LEU A 365 17.47 24.48 -1.37
N PRO A 366 16.75 25.52 -1.84
CA PRO A 366 15.30 25.60 -1.72
C PRO A 366 14.61 24.39 -2.38
N ARG A 367 13.51 23.89 -1.75
CA ARG A 367 12.75 22.71 -2.22
C ARG A 367 12.38 22.79 -3.71
N GLY A 368 11.93 23.94 -4.20
CA GLY A 368 11.58 24.13 -5.62
C GLY A 368 12.74 23.92 -6.59
N LEU A 369 13.97 24.30 -6.21
CA LEU A 369 15.17 24.09 -7.05
C LEU A 369 15.61 22.63 -7.03
N LEU A 370 15.44 21.94 -5.91
CA LEU A 370 15.72 20.50 -5.77
C LEU A 370 14.77 19.66 -6.64
N LEU A 371 13.48 20.04 -6.69
CA LEU A 371 12.48 19.36 -7.52
C LEU A 371 12.75 19.57 -9.02
N ARG A 372 13.10 20.80 -9.44
CA ARG A 372 13.51 21.09 -10.83
C ARG A 372 14.77 20.33 -11.23
N GLY A 373 15.75 20.25 -10.33
CA GLY A 373 16.96 19.45 -10.54
C GLY A 373 16.67 17.95 -10.66
N ARG A 374 15.79 17.40 -9.82
CA ARG A 374 15.33 16.00 -9.89
C ARG A 374 14.64 15.69 -11.21
N ARG A 375 13.71 16.56 -11.66
CA ARG A 375 13.03 16.40 -12.96
C ARG A 375 14.00 16.39 -14.13
N ALA A 376 15.01 17.26 -14.11
CA ALA A 376 16.02 17.36 -15.18
C ALA A 376 16.91 16.11 -15.30
N PHE A 377 17.13 15.39 -14.19
CA PHE A 377 18.00 14.21 -14.11
C PHE A 377 17.23 12.91 -13.88
N ALA A 378 15.93 12.88 -14.13
CA ALA A 378 15.17 11.63 -14.12
C ALA A 378 15.76 10.63 -15.12
N VAL A 379 15.73 9.32 -14.81
CA VAL A 379 16.27 8.25 -15.67
C VAL A 379 15.74 8.38 -17.09
N ASN A 380 14.44 8.66 -17.23
CA ASN A 380 13.77 8.80 -18.52
C ASN A 380 14.34 9.92 -19.41
N ARG A 381 15.01 10.94 -18.83
CA ARG A 381 15.62 12.05 -19.57
C ARG A 381 17.07 11.82 -19.98
N ILE A 382 17.69 10.74 -19.47
CA ILE A 382 19.05 10.34 -19.87
C ILE A 382 19.05 9.20 -20.90
N ILE A 383 17.88 8.63 -21.20
CA ILE A 383 17.70 7.65 -22.27
C ILE A 383 17.66 8.37 -23.61
N ASP A 384 18.38 7.84 -24.61
CA ASP A 384 18.25 8.24 -26.02
C ASP A 384 17.09 7.44 -26.65
N TRP A 385 15.91 8.04 -26.60
CA TRP A 385 14.68 7.41 -27.07
C TRP A 385 14.67 7.08 -28.57
N ALA A 386 15.42 7.85 -29.37
CA ALA A 386 15.52 7.60 -30.80
C ALA A 386 16.28 6.31 -31.16
N HIS A 387 17.08 5.79 -30.21
CA HIS A 387 17.87 4.58 -30.39
C HIS A 387 17.55 3.49 -29.37
N THR A 388 16.50 3.68 -28.53
CA THR A 388 16.09 2.73 -27.49
C THR A 388 14.89 1.93 -27.95
N ARG A 389 15.00 0.60 -27.99
CA ARG A 389 13.94 -0.34 -28.38
C ARG A 389 13.13 -0.87 -27.19
N ALA A 390 13.78 -0.99 -26.02
CA ALA A 390 13.15 -1.44 -24.78
C ALA A 390 13.76 -0.74 -23.57
N TYR A 391 12.99 -0.58 -22.50
CA TYR A 391 13.38 0.07 -21.25
C TYR A 391 12.67 -0.58 -20.06
N SER A 392 13.25 -0.50 -18.85
CA SER A 392 12.59 -1.01 -17.65
C SER A 392 11.53 -0.03 -17.13
N GLY A 393 10.59 -0.54 -16.36
CA GLY A 393 9.72 0.25 -15.52
C GLY A 393 10.47 0.93 -14.37
N VAL A 394 9.74 1.47 -13.39
CA VAL A 394 10.38 1.82 -12.10
C VAL A 394 10.79 0.52 -11.37
N ALA A 395 11.75 0.63 -10.46
CA ALA A 395 12.37 -0.54 -9.81
C ALA A 395 11.36 -1.58 -9.30
N SER A 396 10.28 -1.13 -8.68
CA SER A 396 9.25 -2.00 -8.12
C SER A 396 8.35 -2.70 -9.15
N GLU A 397 8.39 -2.32 -10.43
CA GLU A 397 7.44 -2.85 -11.42
C GLU A 397 7.81 -4.24 -11.96
N TYR A 398 9.04 -4.73 -11.79
CA TYR A 398 9.49 -6.02 -12.34
C TYR A 398 9.10 -6.20 -13.82
N ALA A 399 9.31 -5.17 -14.61
CA ALA A 399 8.70 -5.04 -15.93
C ALA A 399 9.65 -4.43 -16.98
N ILE A 400 9.43 -4.82 -18.24
CA ILE A 400 10.10 -4.23 -19.41
C ILE A 400 9.03 -3.76 -20.38
N TYR A 401 9.18 -2.51 -20.82
CA TYR A 401 8.37 -1.89 -21.85
C TYR A 401 9.12 -1.90 -23.19
N ILE A 402 8.41 -2.19 -24.27
CA ILE A 402 8.92 -2.01 -25.63
C ILE A 402 8.55 -0.60 -26.06
N ASN A 403 9.52 0.16 -26.58
CA ASN A 403 9.32 1.52 -27.07
C ASN A 403 8.54 1.51 -28.40
N ARG A 404 7.23 1.20 -28.31
CA ARG A 404 6.32 1.02 -29.45
C ARG A 404 5.96 2.36 -30.08
N ARG A 405 5.88 2.37 -31.41
CA ARG A 405 5.66 3.57 -32.21
C ARG A 405 4.33 4.27 -31.90
N ASP A 406 3.28 3.52 -31.65
CA ASP A 406 1.93 4.06 -31.46
C ASP A 406 1.48 4.16 -30.01
N ARG A 407 2.35 3.76 -29.06
CA ARG A 407 2.05 3.78 -27.62
C ARG A 407 2.95 4.77 -26.85
N GLU A 408 4.25 4.64 -27.01
CA GLU A 408 5.20 5.52 -26.33
C GLU A 408 5.34 6.87 -27.05
N PRO A 409 5.58 7.95 -26.31
CA PRO A 409 5.70 9.30 -26.86
C PRO A 409 6.78 9.43 -27.95
N TYR A 410 7.84 8.64 -27.85
CA TYR A 410 8.98 8.62 -28.76
C TYR A 410 9.26 7.21 -29.29
N GLY A 411 8.20 6.43 -29.51
CA GLY A 411 8.28 5.05 -29.92
C GLY A 411 8.91 4.85 -31.30
N ILE A 412 9.78 3.83 -31.41
CA ILE A 412 10.49 3.49 -32.65
C ILE A 412 10.21 2.09 -33.16
N VAL A 413 9.77 1.17 -32.28
CA VAL A 413 9.50 -0.23 -32.64
C VAL A 413 8.13 -0.33 -33.32
N ALA A 414 8.10 -0.83 -34.54
CA ALA A 414 6.85 -1.06 -35.26
C ALA A 414 6.11 -2.28 -34.68
N ASP A 415 4.77 -2.29 -34.75
CA ASP A 415 3.95 -3.37 -34.19
C ASP A 415 4.31 -4.75 -34.73
N ALA A 416 4.68 -4.84 -36.00
CA ALA A 416 5.13 -6.09 -36.62
C ALA A 416 6.39 -6.70 -35.97
N ASP A 417 7.23 -5.87 -35.34
CA ASP A 417 8.50 -6.27 -34.73
C ASP A 417 8.38 -6.59 -33.24
N VAL A 418 7.27 -6.16 -32.59
CA VAL A 418 7.08 -6.29 -31.12
C VAL A 418 7.17 -7.74 -30.67
N ALA A 419 6.46 -8.66 -31.32
CA ALA A 419 6.42 -10.06 -30.92
C ALA A 419 7.79 -10.75 -31.05
N ALA A 420 8.58 -10.40 -32.05
CA ALA A 420 9.93 -10.92 -32.23
C ALA A 420 10.87 -10.41 -31.15
N LEU A 421 10.81 -9.10 -30.86
CA LEU A 421 11.61 -8.46 -29.82
C LEU A 421 11.27 -9.00 -28.41
N ARG A 422 9.99 -9.17 -28.09
CA ARG A 422 9.55 -9.79 -26.83
C ARG A 422 10.15 -11.18 -26.64
N ARG A 423 10.06 -12.04 -27.66
CA ARG A 423 10.65 -13.40 -27.60
C ARG A 423 12.17 -13.35 -27.36
N GLU A 424 12.86 -12.45 -28.04
CA GLU A 424 14.31 -12.32 -27.89
C GLU A 424 14.68 -11.84 -26.46
N ILE A 425 14.00 -10.82 -25.95
CA ILE A 425 14.22 -10.30 -24.60
C ILE A 425 13.93 -11.39 -23.55
N LYS A 426 12.80 -12.10 -23.67
CA LYS A 426 12.41 -13.18 -22.75
C LYS A 426 13.46 -14.29 -22.71
N ALA A 427 13.92 -14.76 -23.87
CA ALA A 427 14.95 -15.81 -23.95
C ALA A 427 16.25 -15.40 -23.27
N ARG A 428 16.73 -14.18 -23.56
CA ARG A 428 17.97 -13.65 -22.96
C ARG A 428 17.85 -13.34 -21.48
N LEU A 429 16.67 -12.89 -21.02
CA LEU A 429 16.43 -12.58 -19.62
C LEU A 429 16.45 -13.86 -18.76
N LEU A 430 15.89 -14.95 -19.25
CA LEU A 430 15.93 -16.27 -18.59
C LEU A 430 17.35 -16.85 -18.48
N GLU A 431 18.27 -16.42 -19.34
CA GLU A 431 19.68 -16.82 -19.29
C GLU A 431 20.53 -15.98 -18.33
N LEU A 432 19.96 -14.93 -17.72
CA LEU A 432 20.69 -14.03 -16.84
C LEU A 432 21.17 -14.77 -15.58
N VAL A 433 22.49 -14.82 -15.42
CA VAL A 433 23.18 -15.46 -14.29
C VAL A 433 23.97 -14.40 -13.53
N ASP A 434 23.93 -14.44 -12.21
CA ASP A 434 24.86 -13.69 -11.38
C ASP A 434 26.21 -14.45 -11.32
N PRO A 435 27.28 -13.93 -11.96
CA PRO A 435 28.56 -14.64 -12.02
C PRO A 435 29.23 -14.78 -10.65
N ARG A 436 28.83 -13.99 -9.65
CA ARG A 436 29.40 -14.03 -8.30
C ARG A 436 28.92 -15.25 -7.52
N GLN A 437 27.69 -15.71 -7.80
CA GLN A 437 27.03 -16.83 -7.11
C GLN A 437 26.82 -18.05 -8.03
N GLY A 438 26.94 -17.87 -9.36
CA GLY A 438 26.74 -18.92 -10.35
C GLY A 438 25.27 -19.35 -10.51
N GLN A 439 24.31 -18.55 -10.00
CA GLN A 439 22.88 -18.90 -10.03
C GLN A 439 22.08 -18.02 -11.01
N ARG A 440 21.00 -18.59 -11.52
CA ARG A 440 20.05 -17.85 -12.35
C ARG A 440 19.31 -16.81 -11.51
N VAL A 441 19.24 -15.59 -12.04
CA VAL A 441 18.63 -14.44 -11.39
C VAL A 441 17.15 -14.35 -11.66
N VAL A 442 16.69 -14.84 -12.84
CA VAL A 442 15.32 -14.78 -13.29
C VAL A 442 14.65 -16.14 -13.16
N ARG A 443 13.57 -16.21 -12.41
CA ARG A 443 12.79 -17.43 -12.18
C ARG A 443 11.82 -17.69 -13.31
N ALA A 444 11.12 -16.64 -13.76
CA ALA A 444 10.12 -16.74 -14.82
C ALA A 444 9.99 -15.40 -15.57
N VAL A 445 9.54 -15.47 -16.82
CA VAL A 445 9.29 -14.30 -17.67
C VAL A 445 8.00 -14.55 -18.46
N TYR A 446 7.11 -13.59 -18.43
CA TYR A 446 5.77 -13.68 -18.99
C TYR A 446 5.50 -12.57 -19.99
N ASP A 447 4.66 -12.86 -20.97
CA ASP A 447 4.02 -11.84 -21.76
C ASP A 447 2.84 -11.25 -20.97
N ARG A 448 2.56 -9.97 -21.13
CA ARG A 448 1.48 -9.27 -20.41
C ARG A 448 0.12 -9.95 -20.52
N GLU A 449 -0.17 -10.56 -21.70
CA GLU A 449 -1.43 -11.23 -21.99
C GLU A 449 -1.63 -12.51 -21.17
N GLU A 450 -0.58 -13.04 -20.55
CA GLU A 450 -0.67 -14.20 -19.64
C GLU A 450 -1.32 -13.82 -18.29
N PHE A 451 -1.24 -12.54 -17.88
CA PHE A 451 -1.77 -12.06 -16.61
C PHE A 451 -2.85 -11.00 -16.73
N TYR A 452 -2.77 -10.15 -17.76
CA TYR A 452 -3.64 -9.02 -17.90
C TYR A 452 -4.61 -9.22 -19.06
N GLN A 453 -5.88 -9.26 -18.72
CA GLN A 453 -6.95 -9.39 -19.71
C GLN A 453 -7.95 -8.26 -19.49
N GLY A 454 -8.32 -7.55 -20.54
CA GLY A 454 -9.31 -6.48 -20.47
C GLY A 454 -8.94 -5.23 -21.28
N PRO A 455 -9.75 -4.18 -21.20
CA PRO A 455 -9.62 -3.00 -22.04
C PRO A 455 -8.34 -2.17 -21.78
N PHE A 456 -7.68 -2.36 -20.63
CA PHE A 456 -6.47 -1.62 -20.27
C PHE A 456 -5.18 -2.42 -20.50
N THR A 457 -5.26 -3.64 -21.02
CA THR A 457 -4.09 -4.52 -21.23
C THR A 457 -2.98 -3.85 -22.06
N ASP A 458 -3.34 -3.01 -23.03
CA ASP A 458 -2.36 -2.28 -23.82
C ASP A 458 -1.55 -1.22 -23.04
N GLN A 459 -2.02 -0.80 -21.89
CA GLN A 459 -1.31 0.10 -20.98
C GLN A 459 -0.30 -0.63 -20.08
N ALA A 460 -0.43 -1.95 -19.96
CA ALA A 460 0.48 -2.78 -19.19
C ALA A 460 1.89 -2.82 -19.80
N PRO A 461 2.93 -3.10 -18.99
CA PRO A 461 4.26 -3.43 -19.51
C PRO A 461 4.19 -4.63 -20.48
N ASP A 462 5.07 -4.69 -21.47
CA ASP A 462 5.05 -5.75 -22.48
C ASP A 462 5.53 -7.09 -21.95
N ILE A 463 6.48 -7.06 -21.01
CA ILE A 463 7.07 -8.22 -20.36
C ILE A 463 7.08 -7.98 -18.86
N VAL A 464 6.64 -8.99 -18.11
CA VAL A 464 6.73 -9.02 -16.64
C VAL A 464 7.61 -10.21 -16.24
N TYR A 465 8.41 -10.08 -15.21
CA TYR A 465 9.31 -11.14 -14.79
C TYR A 465 9.34 -11.32 -13.27
N GLU A 466 9.64 -12.53 -12.84
CA GLU A 466 9.92 -12.87 -11.46
C GLU A 466 11.43 -13.12 -11.28
N LEU A 467 12.01 -12.49 -10.27
CA LEU A 467 13.39 -12.76 -9.89
C LEU A 467 13.46 -13.92 -8.88
N ALA A 468 14.63 -14.53 -8.80
CA ALA A 468 14.95 -15.47 -7.74
C ALA A 468 14.93 -14.77 -6.37
N PRO A 469 14.63 -15.48 -5.27
CA PRO A 469 14.63 -14.89 -3.93
C PRO A 469 15.93 -14.13 -3.62
N GLY A 470 15.79 -12.96 -3.01
CA GLY A 470 16.91 -12.09 -2.66
C GLY A 470 17.39 -11.13 -3.75
N TYR A 471 16.88 -11.24 -4.97
CA TYR A 471 17.18 -10.30 -6.06
C TYR A 471 16.05 -9.30 -6.26
N GLU A 472 16.40 -8.03 -6.43
CA GLU A 472 15.48 -6.92 -6.67
C GLU A 472 15.90 -6.14 -7.92
N PRO A 473 14.97 -5.74 -8.81
CA PRO A 473 15.34 -4.85 -9.91
C PRO A 473 15.57 -3.44 -9.39
N THR A 474 16.40 -2.68 -10.09
CA THR A 474 16.60 -1.25 -9.83
C THR A 474 16.68 -0.47 -11.13
N SER A 475 16.12 0.73 -11.15
CA SER A 475 16.26 1.71 -12.22
C SER A 475 17.48 2.62 -12.04
N GLU A 476 18.28 2.42 -10.98
CA GLU A 476 19.52 3.17 -10.80
C GLU A 476 20.49 2.93 -11.96
N VAL A 477 20.92 4.02 -12.58
CA VAL A 477 21.94 3.95 -13.62
C VAL A 477 23.29 3.63 -13.00
N SER A 478 23.83 2.46 -13.34
CA SER A 478 25.12 1.98 -12.86
C SER A 478 25.98 1.48 -14.02
N PRO A 479 26.64 2.39 -14.78
CA PRO A 479 27.40 2.02 -15.96
C PRO A 479 28.41 0.90 -15.68
N GLY A 480 28.31 -0.18 -16.46
CA GLY A 480 29.21 -1.34 -16.37
C GLY A 480 28.97 -2.29 -15.21
N ARG A 481 27.95 -2.08 -14.35
CA ARG A 481 27.60 -2.99 -13.26
C ARG A 481 26.18 -3.52 -13.45
N LEU A 482 26.04 -4.83 -13.59
CA LEU A 482 24.74 -5.50 -13.66
C LEU A 482 24.18 -5.80 -12.27
N PHE A 483 25.05 -6.07 -11.32
CA PHE A 483 24.68 -6.45 -9.96
C PHE A 483 25.38 -5.55 -8.95
N THR A 484 24.66 -5.16 -7.92
CA THR A 484 25.21 -4.47 -6.75
C THR A 484 24.62 -5.08 -5.48
N ASP A 485 25.48 -5.29 -4.48
CA ASP A 485 24.99 -5.79 -3.20
C ASP A 485 24.18 -4.71 -2.50
N VAL A 486 23.11 -5.13 -1.87
CA VAL A 486 22.40 -4.32 -0.90
C VAL A 486 23.29 -4.31 0.34
N THR A 487 23.84 -3.14 0.68
CA THR A 487 24.73 -2.99 1.83
C THR A 487 24.07 -3.54 3.09
N ALA A 488 24.87 -4.14 3.93
CA ALA A 488 24.67 -5.01 5.11
C ALA A 488 23.49 -4.75 6.08
N GLU A 489 22.48 -4.04 5.71
CA GLU A 489 21.44 -3.56 6.64
C GLU A 489 20.10 -4.30 6.53
N GLY A 490 20.09 -5.42 5.78
CA GLY A 490 19.01 -6.43 5.84
C GLY A 490 17.61 -5.86 5.66
N GLU A 491 17.40 -5.10 4.60
CA GLU A 491 16.07 -4.64 4.21
C GLU A 491 15.30 -5.79 3.54
N GLY A 492 13.99 -5.89 3.79
CA GLY A 492 13.12 -6.83 3.09
C GLY A 492 12.58 -6.27 1.78
N MET A 493 11.98 -7.15 0.98
CA MET A 493 11.32 -6.83 -0.29
C MET A 493 10.06 -7.65 -0.47
N HIS A 494 9.15 -7.15 -1.30
CA HIS A 494 7.90 -7.83 -1.60
C HIS A 494 8.12 -9.18 -2.30
N GLN A 495 7.28 -10.14 -1.95
CA GLN A 495 7.19 -11.47 -2.56
C GLN A 495 5.76 -11.76 -2.99
N PRO A 496 5.54 -12.66 -3.96
CA PRO A 496 4.21 -12.91 -4.51
C PRO A 496 3.21 -13.52 -3.53
N ASP A 497 3.68 -14.31 -2.55
CA ASP A 497 2.80 -15.12 -1.72
C ASP A 497 2.59 -14.47 -0.34
N GLY A 498 1.41 -13.88 -0.18
CA GLY A 498 0.92 -13.32 1.07
C GLY A 498 0.11 -14.33 1.88
N ILE A 499 -0.76 -13.83 2.74
CA ILE A 499 -1.60 -14.63 3.62
C ILE A 499 -3.08 -14.51 3.28
N PHE A 500 -3.80 -15.61 3.48
CA PHE A 500 -5.25 -15.65 3.62
C PHE A 500 -5.61 -16.40 4.89
N LEU A 501 -6.65 -15.91 5.59
CA LEU A 501 -7.29 -16.59 6.69
C LEU A 501 -8.78 -16.25 6.71
N ALA A 502 -9.63 -17.24 6.94
CA ALA A 502 -11.05 -17.06 7.23
C ALA A 502 -11.39 -17.74 8.56
N TRP A 503 -12.23 -17.09 9.38
CA TRP A 503 -12.65 -17.57 10.67
C TRP A 503 -14.08 -17.13 11.00
N GLY A 504 -14.80 -17.91 11.77
CA GLY A 504 -16.15 -17.59 12.25
C GLY A 504 -17.18 -18.68 11.92
N PRO A 505 -18.47 -18.38 12.05
CA PRO A 505 -19.51 -19.36 11.76
C PRO A 505 -19.43 -19.85 10.33
N ASP A 506 -19.71 -21.14 10.15
CA ASP A 506 -19.71 -21.85 8.87
C ASP A 506 -18.34 -21.93 8.14
N ILE A 507 -17.28 -21.44 8.74
CA ILE A 507 -15.91 -21.59 8.22
C ILE A 507 -15.33 -22.92 8.71
N ALA A 508 -14.76 -23.70 7.78
CA ALA A 508 -14.11 -24.98 8.11
C ALA A 508 -12.70 -24.73 8.67
N ALA A 509 -12.30 -25.47 9.70
CA ALA A 509 -10.93 -25.44 10.22
C ALA A 509 -10.02 -26.31 9.35
N GLN A 510 -9.19 -25.69 8.48
CA GLN A 510 -8.32 -26.40 7.54
C GLN A 510 -7.21 -25.51 6.99
N ARG A 511 -6.29 -26.13 6.25
CA ARG A 511 -5.29 -25.41 5.44
C ARG A 511 -5.48 -25.75 3.97
N LEU A 512 -5.59 -24.71 3.12
CA LEU A 512 -5.70 -24.88 1.67
C LEU A 512 -4.33 -24.71 1.00
N GLY A 513 -4.24 -25.18 -0.26
CA GLY A 513 -3.09 -25.01 -1.11
C GLY A 513 -2.98 -23.57 -1.71
N PRO A 514 -1.95 -23.32 -2.55
CA PRO A 514 -1.59 -22.00 -3.06
C PRO A 514 -2.44 -21.55 -4.28
N GLU A 515 -3.70 -21.96 -4.37
CA GLU A 515 -4.55 -21.69 -5.53
C GLU A 515 -5.41 -20.43 -5.42
N LEU A 516 -5.26 -19.67 -4.30
CA LEU A 516 -6.05 -18.49 -4.03
C LEU A 516 -5.36 -17.23 -4.55
N GLY A 517 -6.13 -16.37 -5.24
CA GLY A 517 -5.70 -15.04 -5.67
C GLY A 517 -6.51 -13.92 -5.01
N LEU A 518 -5.96 -12.72 -5.01
CA LEU A 518 -6.61 -11.54 -4.41
C LEU A 518 -8.00 -11.26 -4.99
N ALA A 519 -8.18 -11.47 -6.29
CA ALA A 519 -9.46 -11.25 -6.95
C ALA A 519 -10.58 -12.18 -6.45
N ASP A 520 -10.24 -13.34 -5.87
CA ASP A 520 -11.20 -14.31 -5.35
C ASP A 520 -11.93 -13.83 -4.10
N LEU A 521 -11.37 -12.84 -3.40
CA LEU A 521 -11.90 -12.43 -2.11
C LEU A 521 -13.18 -11.60 -2.24
N THR A 522 -13.27 -10.70 -3.19
CA THR A 522 -14.52 -9.93 -3.43
C THR A 522 -15.72 -10.83 -3.71
N PRO A 523 -15.71 -11.77 -4.66
CA PRO A 523 -16.83 -12.69 -4.86
C PRO A 523 -17.09 -13.60 -3.66
N THR A 524 -16.08 -14.00 -2.92
CA THR A 524 -16.21 -14.83 -1.72
C THR A 524 -16.88 -14.07 -0.58
N ILE A 525 -16.54 -12.80 -0.38
CA ILE A 525 -17.19 -11.94 0.63
C ILE A 525 -18.66 -11.69 0.25
N LEU A 526 -18.96 -11.38 -1.02
CA LEU A 526 -20.34 -11.22 -1.49
C LEU A 526 -21.17 -12.50 -1.24
N TYR A 527 -20.62 -13.66 -1.57
CA TYR A 527 -21.24 -14.96 -1.30
C TYR A 527 -21.48 -15.19 0.20
N SER A 528 -20.50 -14.86 1.05
CA SER A 528 -20.64 -15.01 2.51
C SER A 528 -21.74 -14.13 3.13
N LEU A 529 -22.12 -13.06 2.44
CA LEU A 529 -23.20 -12.14 2.80
C LEU A 529 -24.55 -12.52 2.16
N GLY A 530 -24.59 -13.63 1.41
CA GLY A 530 -25.80 -14.06 0.68
C GLY A 530 -26.16 -13.15 -0.50
N LEU A 531 -25.25 -12.30 -0.94
CA LEU A 531 -25.47 -11.35 -2.03
C LEU A 531 -25.22 -12.00 -3.40
N PRO A 532 -25.85 -11.48 -4.47
CA PRO A 532 -25.54 -11.90 -5.82
C PRO A 532 -24.07 -11.62 -6.17
N VAL A 533 -23.38 -12.63 -6.75
CA VAL A 533 -22.02 -12.53 -7.24
C VAL A 533 -22.06 -12.11 -8.71
N PRO A 534 -21.48 -10.96 -9.10
CA PRO A 534 -21.43 -10.55 -10.51
C PRO A 534 -20.71 -11.57 -11.38
N GLN A 535 -21.32 -11.95 -12.53
CA GLN A 535 -20.76 -12.94 -13.45
C GLN A 535 -19.46 -12.47 -14.14
N GLY A 536 -19.23 -11.17 -14.16
CA GLY A 536 -18.09 -10.56 -14.84
C GLY A 536 -16.80 -10.48 -14.01
N LEU A 537 -16.76 -10.97 -12.76
CA LEU A 537 -15.53 -10.94 -11.95
C LEU A 537 -14.50 -11.95 -12.48
N ASP A 538 -13.21 -11.63 -12.32
CA ASP A 538 -12.14 -12.55 -12.67
C ASP A 538 -11.88 -13.57 -11.56
N GLY A 539 -12.14 -13.16 -10.32
CA GLY A 539 -12.07 -14.05 -9.16
C GLY A 539 -13.26 -14.98 -9.05
N ARG A 540 -13.03 -16.14 -8.46
CA ARG A 540 -14.06 -17.13 -8.13
C ARG A 540 -14.50 -17.06 -6.67
N VAL A 541 -15.67 -17.61 -6.36
CA VAL A 541 -16.07 -17.87 -4.97
C VAL A 541 -15.25 -19.05 -4.42
N VAL A 542 -14.53 -18.83 -3.35
CA VAL A 542 -13.74 -19.86 -2.64
C VAL A 542 -14.67 -20.64 -1.70
N ARG A 543 -15.51 -21.52 -2.29
CA ARG A 543 -16.49 -22.30 -1.51
C ARG A 543 -15.84 -23.24 -0.50
N GLU A 544 -14.63 -23.66 -0.79
CA GLU A 544 -13.85 -24.62 -0.01
C GLU A 544 -13.60 -24.19 1.43
N ILE A 545 -13.64 -22.88 1.70
CA ILE A 545 -13.46 -22.36 3.07
C ILE A 545 -14.69 -22.59 3.96
N PHE A 546 -15.85 -22.81 3.35
CA PHE A 546 -17.11 -23.00 4.09
C PHE A 546 -17.38 -24.47 4.40
N THR A 547 -18.10 -24.72 5.46
CA THR A 547 -18.54 -26.07 5.82
C THR A 547 -19.44 -26.68 4.74
N ALA A 548 -19.48 -28.00 4.63
CA ALA A 548 -20.31 -28.70 3.67
C ALA A 548 -21.82 -28.37 3.86
N ALA A 549 -22.26 -28.17 5.10
CA ALA A 549 -23.64 -27.76 5.40
C ALA A 549 -23.96 -26.39 4.80
N TYR A 550 -23.11 -25.39 5.04
CA TYR A 550 -23.29 -24.05 4.48
C TYR A 550 -23.32 -24.08 2.95
N GLN A 551 -22.41 -24.82 2.33
CA GLN A 551 -22.35 -24.94 0.86
C GLN A 551 -23.60 -25.59 0.23
N ALA A 552 -24.23 -26.52 0.96
CA ALA A 552 -25.45 -27.18 0.50
C ALA A 552 -26.68 -26.26 0.60
N GLU A 553 -26.74 -25.46 1.66
CA GLU A 553 -27.87 -24.55 1.93
C GLU A 553 -27.78 -23.24 1.13
N HIS A 554 -26.55 -22.83 0.73
CA HIS A 554 -26.29 -21.56 0.06
C HIS A 554 -25.66 -21.79 -1.33
N PRO A 555 -26.46 -22.05 -2.38
CA PRO A 555 -25.93 -22.08 -3.75
C PRO A 555 -25.43 -20.68 -4.16
N ILE A 556 -24.41 -20.63 -5.04
CA ILE A 556 -23.94 -19.34 -5.55
C ILE A 556 -25.06 -18.71 -6.38
N ASN A 557 -25.50 -17.54 -5.96
CA ASN A 557 -26.43 -16.71 -6.71
C ASN A 557 -25.63 -15.80 -7.66
N LEU A 558 -25.68 -16.05 -8.96
CA LEU A 558 -25.01 -15.21 -9.96
C LEU A 558 -25.93 -14.05 -10.35
N GLY A 559 -25.45 -12.82 -10.17
CA GLY A 559 -26.14 -11.60 -10.55
C GLY A 559 -25.60 -10.97 -11.83
N ALA A 560 -26.39 -10.07 -12.42
CA ALA A 560 -25.87 -9.17 -13.42
C ALA A 560 -24.88 -8.18 -12.78
N GLU A 561 -23.87 -7.75 -13.52
CA GLU A 561 -23.00 -6.67 -13.08
C GLU A 561 -23.85 -5.40 -12.95
N THR A 562 -23.84 -4.77 -11.79
CA THR A 562 -24.49 -3.48 -11.62
C THR A 562 -23.63 -2.48 -12.39
N GLU A 563 -24.13 -1.97 -13.52
CA GLU A 563 -23.52 -0.86 -14.24
C GLU A 563 -23.55 0.39 -13.33
N THR A 564 -22.59 0.49 -12.45
CA THR A 564 -22.27 1.78 -11.84
C THR A 564 -21.50 2.54 -12.91
N ALA A 565 -22.15 3.55 -13.49
CA ALA A 565 -21.49 4.47 -14.41
C ALA A 565 -20.30 5.10 -13.67
N ILE A 566 -19.10 4.62 -13.97
CA ILE A 566 -17.87 5.23 -13.46
C ILE A 566 -17.63 6.46 -14.32
N GLU A 567 -18.02 7.61 -13.80
CA GLU A 567 -17.67 8.87 -14.48
C GLU A 567 -16.14 9.00 -14.53
N PRO A 568 -15.55 9.27 -15.71
CA PRO A 568 -14.13 9.54 -15.83
C PRO A 568 -13.77 10.72 -14.93
N ARG A 569 -13.09 10.46 -13.82
CA ARG A 569 -12.66 11.51 -12.89
C ARG A 569 -11.30 12.03 -13.32
N GLN A 570 -11.12 13.34 -13.31
CA GLN A 570 -9.83 13.97 -13.58
C GLN A 570 -8.84 13.66 -12.45
N GLN A 571 -7.55 13.70 -12.78
CA GLN A 571 -6.48 13.61 -11.79
C GLN A 571 -6.65 14.72 -10.75
N VAL A 572 -6.62 14.35 -9.46
CA VAL A 572 -6.93 15.26 -8.34
C VAL A 572 -5.69 15.83 -7.69
N TYR A 573 -4.51 15.24 -7.92
CA TYR A 573 -3.28 15.70 -7.28
C TYR A 573 -2.79 17.04 -7.83
N SER A 574 -2.52 17.98 -6.93
CA SER A 574 -1.72 19.17 -7.23
C SER A 574 -0.24 18.80 -7.36
N THR A 575 0.59 19.71 -7.87
CA THR A 575 2.04 19.52 -7.93
C THR A 575 2.66 19.32 -6.54
N ASP A 576 2.10 19.95 -5.52
CA ASP A 576 2.57 19.81 -4.14
C ASP A 576 2.16 18.43 -3.56
N ASP A 577 0.94 17.96 -3.87
CA ASP A 577 0.50 16.61 -3.51
C ASP A 577 1.39 15.53 -4.13
N GLU A 578 1.70 15.65 -5.43
CA GLU A 578 2.61 14.72 -6.11
C GLU A 578 4.00 14.70 -5.46
N ALA A 579 4.49 15.86 -5.02
CA ALA A 579 5.77 15.94 -4.34
C ALA A 579 5.75 15.23 -2.97
N LEU A 580 4.65 15.38 -2.21
CA LEU A 580 4.46 14.69 -0.92
C LEU A 580 4.36 13.17 -1.12
N ILE A 581 3.60 12.71 -2.10
CA ILE A 581 3.45 11.29 -2.42
C ILE A 581 4.77 10.70 -2.89
N ALA A 582 5.50 11.40 -3.77
CA ALA A 582 6.81 10.97 -4.23
C ALA A 582 7.81 10.80 -3.06
N GLU A 583 7.79 11.71 -2.10
CA GLU A 583 8.63 11.64 -0.91
C GLU A 583 8.25 10.44 -0.04
N LYS A 584 6.95 10.20 0.18
CA LYS A 584 6.45 9.02 0.90
C LYS A 584 6.90 7.72 0.24
N LEU A 585 6.56 7.52 -1.03
CA LEU A 585 6.90 6.30 -1.77
C LEU A 585 8.42 6.05 -1.83
N LYS A 586 9.20 7.12 -1.97
CA LYS A 586 10.66 7.01 -1.94
C LYS A 586 11.18 6.63 -0.55
N SER A 587 10.56 7.12 0.51
CA SER A 587 10.93 6.76 1.89
C SER A 587 10.64 5.29 2.18
N LEU A 588 9.64 4.72 1.56
CA LEU A 588 9.20 3.34 1.70
C LEU A 588 9.93 2.37 0.75
N GLY A 589 10.77 2.88 -0.17
CA GLY A 589 11.52 2.04 -1.10
C GLY A 589 10.81 1.73 -2.42
N TYR A 590 9.60 2.25 -2.64
CA TYR A 590 8.85 2.04 -3.89
C TYR A 590 9.35 2.88 -5.07
N LEU A 591 10.15 3.91 -4.82
CA LEU A 591 10.78 4.76 -5.83
C LEU A 591 12.26 4.95 -5.51
N ASP A 592 13.11 4.98 -6.56
CA ASP A 592 14.56 5.25 -6.48
C ASP A 592 14.90 6.74 -6.19
#